data_9c26b58a3771c163798d1f404b0a6d92
#
_entry.id   9c26b58a3771c163798d1f404b0a6d92
#
_cell.length_a   1.000
_cell.length_b   1.000
_cell.length_c   1.000
_cell.angle_alpha   90.00
_cell.angle_beta   90.00
_cell.angle_gamma   90.00
#
_symmetry.space_group_name_H-M   'P 1'
#
loop_
_entity.id
_entity.type
_entity.pdbx_description
1 polymer ?
#
loop_
_entity_poly.entity_id
_entity_poly.type
_entity_poly.pdbx_seq_one_letter_code
_entity_poly.pdbx_strand_id
1 'polypeptide(L)'
;YPNAFATGRKTICLTRGFLSYSDEQIKATFAHELGHLANKDTDLILLVTIGNFIVTALFIIFRLFVRLVTICASIASESLGAVLMGFLIDGVLVFAIWGWTKLGTVLVMHSSRQNEYLADEFAFNCGYGQGLISTLHSFRGDGSRGLWANLAASHPESDNRIAKLQELMNN
;
A
#
# COMPACT_ATOMS: atom_id res chain seq x y z
N TYR A 1 -14.31 -7.29 -16.21
CA TYR A 1 -14.13 -6.07 -15.42
C TYR A 1 -13.09 -5.20 -16.13
N PRO A 2 -13.31 -3.90 -16.35
CA PRO A 2 -12.32 -3.00 -16.90
C PRO A 2 -11.23 -2.76 -15.87
N ASN A 3 -9.97 -3.01 -16.25
CA ASN A 3 -8.82 -2.79 -15.38
C ASN A 3 -7.55 -2.59 -16.21
N ALA A 4 -6.61 -1.80 -15.68
CA ALA A 4 -5.27 -1.62 -16.20
C ALA A 4 -4.30 -1.69 -15.02
N PHE A 5 -3.12 -2.25 -15.22
CA PHE A 5 -2.09 -2.30 -14.18
C PHE A 5 -0.70 -2.49 -14.76
N ALA A 6 0.28 -1.86 -14.13
CA ALA A 6 1.68 -2.11 -14.39
C ALA A 6 2.16 -3.33 -13.59
N THR A 7 3.00 -4.17 -14.20
CA THR A 7 3.59 -5.33 -13.54
C THR A 7 5.07 -5.46 -13.88
N GLY A 8 5.87 -5.83 -12.89
CA GLY A 8 7.32 -5.86 -13.03
C GLY A 8 7.89 -4.49 -13.40
N ARG A 9 8.86 -4.47 -14.31
CA ARG A 9 9.58 -3.24 -14.69
C ARG A 9 9.29 -2.72 -16.09
N LYS A 10 8.56 -3.48 -16.92
CA LYS A 10 8.44 -3.19 -18.37
C LYS A 10 7.11 -3.63 -18.97
N THR A 11 6.13 -4.03 -18.17
CA THR A 11 4.88 -4.60 -18.68
C THR A 11 3.68 -3.84 -18.14
N ILE A 12 2.80 -3.41 -19.04
CA ILE A 12 1.48 -2.87 -18.72
C ILE A 12 0.44 -3.84 -19.27
N CYS A 13 -0.51 -4.23 -18.45
CA CYS A 13 -1.61 -5.12 -18.80
C CYS A 13 -2.91 -4.33 -18.84
N LEU A 14 -3.66 -4.47 -19.94
CA LEU A 14 -5.02 -3.96 -20.09
C LEU A 14 -5.98 -5.14 -20.22
N THR A 15 -7.06 -5.13 -19.47
CA THR A 15 -8.11 -6.13 -19.61
C THR A 15 -8.99 -5.85 -20.82
N ARG A 16 -9.63 -6.90 -21.37
CA ARG A 16 -10.57 -6.73 -22.50
C ARG A 16 -11.70 -5.75 -22.19
N GLY A 17 -12.18 -5.71 -20.94
CA GLY A 17 -13.21 -4.77 -20.52
C GLY A 17 -12.77 -3.31 -20.61
N PHE A 18 -11.46 -3.04 -20.51
CA PHE A 18 -10.93 -1.68 -20.65
C PHE A 18 -10.88 -1.21 -22.11
N LEU A 19 -10.83 -2.14 -23.07
CA LEU A 19 -10.80 -1.82 -24.50
C LEU A 19 -12.13 -1.25 -25.04
N SER A 20 -13.21 -1.24 -24.25
CA SER A 20 -14.49 -0.60 -24.58
C SER A 20 -14.51 0.92 -24.28
N TYR A 21 -13.49 1.43 -23.61
CA TYR A 21 -13.34 2.87 -23.33
C TYR A 21 -12.86 3.63 -24.58
N SER A 22 -12.98 4.95 -24.57
CA SER A 22 -12.48 5.77 -25.67
C SER A 22 -10.97 5.66 -25.79
N ASP A 23 -10.44 5.87 -26.99
CA ASP A 23 -9.00 5.88 -27.26
C ASP A 23 -8.24 6.88 -26.36
N GLU A 24 -8.85 8.01 -26.05
CA GLU A 24 -8.28 9.03 -25.18
C GLU A 24 -8.17 8.52 -23.73
N GLN A 25 -9.20 7.85 -23.21
CA GLN A 25 -9.20 7.23 -21.88
C GLN A 25 -8.18 6.09 -21.80
N ILE A 26 -8.08 5.26 -22.84
CA ILE A 26 -7.09 4.17 -22.92
C ILE A 26 -5.67 4.74 -22.91
N LYS A 27 -5.38 5.77 -23.72
CA LYS A 27 -4.06 6.43 -23.76
C LYS A 27 -3.71 7.10 -22.43
N ALA A 28 -4.68 7.77 -21.81
CA ALA A 28 -4.50 8.43 -20.52
C ALA A 28 -4.16 7.43 -19.41
N THR A 29 -4.90 6.33 -19.35
CA THR A 29 -4.61 5.25 -18.38
C THR A 29 -3.28 4.59 -18.67
N PHE A 30 -2.95 4.34 -19.93
CA PHE A 30 -1.64 3.80 -20.30
C PHE A 30 -0.49 4.72 -19.86
N ALA A 31 -0.65 6.04 -20.05
CA ALA A 31 0.33 7.03 -19.61
C ALA A 31 0.47 7.05 -18.07
N HIS A 32 -0.63 6.91 -17.34
CA HIS A 32 -0.62 6.78 -15.88
C HIS A 32 0.15 5.53 -15.43
N GLU A 33 -0.15 4.36 -16.00
CA GLU A 33 0.57 3.11 -15.70
C GLU A 33 2.07 3.21 -16.07
N LEU A 34 2.40 3.94 -17.13
CA LEU A 34 3.78 4.21 -17.50
C LEU A 34 4.48 5.09 -16.46
N GLY A 35 3.75 6.02 -15.82
CA GLY A 35 4.21 6.81 -14.68
C GLY A 35 4.68 5.94 -13.54
N HIS A 36 3.91 4.93 -13.14
CA HIS A 36 4.29 3.96 -12.11
C HIS A 36 5.57 3.20 -12.46
N LEU A 37 5.72 2.80 -13.73
CA LEU A 37 6.94 2.13 -14.18
C LEU A 37 8.16 3.07 -14.18
N ALA A 38 7.98 4.32 -14.61
CA ALA A 38 9.03 5.33 -14.62
C ALA A 38 9.54 5.67 -13.21
N ASN A 39 8.62 5.76 -12.24
CA ASN A 39 8.91 6.05 -10.85
C ASN A 39 9.41 4.84 -10.04
N LYS A 40 9.39 3.64 -10.62
CA LYS A 40 9.78 2.37 -9.95
C LYS A 40 8.96 2.06 -8.70
N ASP A 41 7.69 2.41 -8.69
CA ASP A 41 6.81 2.29 -7.53
C ASP A 41 6.69 0.85 -7.04
N THR A 42 6.62 -0.11 -7.97
CA THR A 42 6.59 -1.54 -7.66
C THR A 42 7.83 -2.00 -6.90
N ASP A 43 9.02 -1.49 -7.26
CA ASP A 43 10.27 -1.84 -6.58
C ASP A 43 10.30 -1.30 -5.15
N LEU A 44 9.82 -0.08 -4.92
CA LEU A 44 9.76 0.54 -3.60
C LEU A 44 8.78 -0.19 -2.67
N ILE A 45 7.57 -0.45 -3.15
CA ILE A 45 6.55 -1.18 -2.37
C ILE A 45 7.05 -2.59 -2.03
N LEU A 46 7.67 -3.28 -2.98
CA LEU A 46 8.24 -4.60 -2.77
C LEU A 46 9.35 -4.57 -1.72
N LEU A 47 10.27 -3.60 -1.79
CA LEU A 47 11.36 -3.43 -0.83
C LEU A 47 10.82 -3.21 0.59
N VAL A 48 9.84 -2.31 0.75
CA VAL A 48 9.24 -2.04 2.07
C VAL A 48 8.48 -3.25 2.59
N THR A 49 7.73 -3.96 1.72
CA THR A 49 6.97 -5.15 2.11
C THR A 49 7.87 -6.29 2.55
N ILE A 50 8.92 -6.59 1.78
CA ILE A 50 9.90 -7.63 2.13
C ILE A 50 10.67 -7.24 3.39
N GLY A 51 11.11 -5.99 3.51
CA GLY A 51 11.80 -5.48 4.68
C GLY A 51 10.94 -5.63 5.95
N ASN A 52 9.67 -5.23 5.88
CA ASN A 52 8.73 -5.39 6.99
C ASN A 52 8.51 -6.87 7.35
N PHE A 53 8.40 -7.76 6.36
CA PHE A 53 8.28 -9.20 6.59
C PHE A 53 9.51 -9.77 7.30
N ILE A 54 10.72 -9.44 6.85
CA ILE A 54 11.97 -9.93 7.45
C ILE A 54 12.08 -9.47 8.91
N VAL A 55 11.84 -8.18 9.19
CA VAL A 55 11.89 -7.64 10.55
C VAL A 55 10.83 -8.28 11.44
N THR A 56 9.62 -8.48 10.93
CA THR A 56 8.55 -9.17 11.67
C THR A 56 8.95 -10.61 11.99
N ALA A 57 9.54 -11.35 11.04
CA ALA A 57 10.01 -12.71 11.28
C ALA A 57 11.10 -12.76 12.37
N LEU A 58 12.05 -11.82 12.34
CA LEU A 58 13.10 -11.70 13.37
C LEU A 58 12.50 -11.41 14.76
N PHE A 59 11.50 -10.53 14.84
CA PHE A 59 10.79 -10.27 16.11
C PHE A 59 10.06 -11.51 16.63
N ILE A 60 9.43 -12.29 15.76
CA ILE A 60 8.76 -13.53 16.16
C ILE A 60 9.77 -14.55 16.69
N ILE A 61 10.91 -14.74 16.01
CA ILE A 61 11.97 -15.64 16.46
C ILE A 61 12.51 -15.19 17.82
N PHE A 62 12.78 -13.90 17.97
CA PHE A 62 13.24 -13.33 19.25
C PHE A 62 12.23 -13.56 20.38
N ARG A 63 10.95 -13.31 20.10
CA ARG A 63 9.86 -13.57 21.06
C ARG A 63 9.80 -15.04 21.50
N LEU A 64 9.90 -15.98 20.55
CA LEU A 64 9.92 -17.42 20.85
C LEU A 64 11.12 -17.78 21.73
N PHE A 65 12.29 -17.22 21.47
CA PHE A 65 13.49 -17.42 22.29
C PHE A 65 13.27 -16.88 23.72
N VAL A 66 12.80 -15.63 23.87
CA VAL A 66 12.52 -15.03 25.18
C VAL A 66 11.48 -15.85 25.93
N ARG A 67 10.44 -16.31 25.25
CA ARG A 67 9.39 -17.16 25.84
C ARG A 67 9.95 -18.48 26.37
N LEU A 68 10.84 -19.13 25.61
CA LEU A 68 11.52 -20.35 26.05
C LEU A 68 12.32 -20.10 27.32
N VAL A 69 13.14 -19.04 27.34
CA VAL A 69 13.97 -18.66 28.50
C VAL A 69 13.08 -18.37 29.73
N THR A 70 11.99 -17.61 29.57
CA THR A 70 11.08 -17.28 30.68
C THR A 70 10.36 -18.52 31.24
N ILE A 71 9.95 -19.48 30.38
CA ILE A 71 9.37 -20.75 30.82
C ILE A 71 10.40 -21.58 31.63
N CYS A 72 11.62 -21.73 31.14
CA CYS A 72 12.69 -22.44 31.83
C CYS A 72 13.00 -21.80 33.19
N ALA A 73 13.08 -20.45 33.24
CA ALA A 73 13.32 -19.73 34.48
C ALA A 73 12.16 -19.88 35.48
N SER A 74 10.91 -19.89 35.02
CA SER A 74 9.72 -20.07 35.85
C SER A 74 9.67 -21.46 36.50
N ILE A 75 10.04 -22.48 35.70
CA ILE A 75 10.11 -23.87 36.21
C ILE A 75 11.24 -23.99 37.26
N ALA A 76 12.43 -23.43 36.96
CA ALA A 76 13.58 -23.51 37.84
C ALA A 76 13.41 -22.73 39.16
N SER A 77 12.65 -21.62 39.16
CA SER A 77 12.43 -20.79 40.35
C SER A 77 11.23 -21.20 41.17
N GLU A 78 10.32 -22.04 40.67
CA GLU A 78 9.04 -22.40 41.28
C GLU A 78 8.23 -21.18 41.75
N SER A 79 8.46 -20.01 41.13
CA SER A 79 7.93 -18.72 41.56
C SER A 79 6.78 -18.25 40.66
N LEU A 80 5.62 -17.96 41.28
CA LEU A 80 4.50 -17.32 40.58
C LEU A 80 4.89 -15.95 40.02
N GLY A 81 5.78 -15.22 40.69
CA GLY A 81 6.30 -13.93 40.20
C GLY A 81 7.06 -14.05 38.87
N ALA A 82 7.86 -15.12 38.71
CA ALA A 82 8.57 -15.38 37.43
C ALA A 82 7.58 -15.70 36.32
N VAL A 83 6.52 -16.44 36.58
CA VAL A 83 5.44 -16.72 35.59
C VAL A 83 4.75 -15.44 35.17
N LEU A 84 4.33 -14.59 36.11
CA LEU A 84 3.66 -13.32 35.83
C LEU A 84 4.60 -12.36 35.00
N MET A 85 5.88 -12.29 35.37
CA MET A 85 6.86 -11.49 34.64
C MET A 85 7.02 -12.00 33.19
N GLY A 86 7.03 -13.31 32.97
CA GLY A 86 7.05 -13.93 31.66
C GLY A 86 5.85 -13.49 30.79
N PHE A 87 4.66 -13.47 31.35
CA PHE A 87 3.46 -12.98 30.64
C PHE A 87 3.52 -11.49 30.32
N LEU A 88 4.05 -10.66 31.22
CA LEU A 88 4.21 -9.22 30.98
C LEU A 88 5.21 -8.97 29.83
N ILE A 89 6.35 -9.65 29.85
CA ILE A 89 7.34 -9.53 28.76
C ILE A 89 6.74 -9.98 27.43
N ASP A 90 6.05 -11.11 27.39
CA ASP A 90 5.40 -11.60 26.16
C ASP A 90 4.35 -10.61 25.64
N GLY A 91 3.54 -10.02 26.52
CA GLY A 91 2.56 -9.00 26.19
C GLY A 91 3.19 -7.75 25.56
N VAL A 92 4.30 -7.25 26.11
CA VAL A 92 5.06 -6.12 25.55
C VAL A 92 5.60 -6.46 24.14
N LEU A 93 6.15 -7.65 23.95
CA LEU A 93 6.67 -8.08 22.64
C LEU A 93 5.56 -8.23 21.62
N VAL A 94 4.40 -8.78 21.99
CA VAL A 94 3.22 -8.85 21.10
C VAL A 94 2.78 -7.45 20.67
N PHE A 95 2.69 -6.52 21.61
CA PHE A 95 2.31 -5.14 21.33
C PHE A 95 3.32 -4.45 20.40
N ALA A 96 4.63 -4.67 20.62
CA ALA A 96 5.69 -4.15 19.76
C ALA A 96 5.60 -4.68 18.30
N ILE A 97 5.37 -5.99 18.14
CA ILE A 97 5.15 -6.61 16.81
C ILE A 97 3.91 -6.03 16.13
N TRP A 98 2.82 -5.90 16.87
CA TRP A 98 1.58 -5.31 16.36
C TRP A 98 1.81 -3.86 15.90
N GLY A 99 2.45 -3.03 16.72
CA GLY A 99 2.78 -1.64 16.37
C GLY A 99 3.68 -1.55 15.14
N TRP A 100 4.70 -2.39 15.06
CA TRP A 100 5.59 -2.48 13.90
C TRP A 100 4.84 -2.82 12.61
N THR A 101 4.00 -3.84 12.64
CA THR A 101 3.22 -4.25 11.46
C THR A 101 2.24 -3.17 11.01
N LYS A 102 1.61 -2.47 11.96
CA LYS A 102 0.74 -1.32 11.66
C LYS A 102 1.51 -0.16 11.05
N LEU A 103 2.69 0.16 11.59
CA LEU A 103 3.56 1.19 11.03
C LEU A 103 3.95 0.86 9.57
N GLY A 104 4.38 -0.37 9.32
CA GLY A 104 4.70 -0.83 7.96
C GLY A 104 3.52 -0.68 6.99
N THR A 105 2.32 -1.07 7.43
CA THR A 105 1.11 -0.92 6.62
C THR A 105 0.83 0.55 6.29
N VAL A 106 0.90 1.44 7.28
CA VAL A 106 0.67 2.89 7.09
C VAL A 106 1.69 3.50 6.12
N LEU A 107 2.96 3.12 6.25
CA LEU A 107 4.02 3.61 5.35
C LEU A 107 3.80 3.16 3.91
N VAL A 108 3.43 1.90 3.67
CA VAL A 108 3.10 1.39 2.33
C VAL A 108 1.90 2.14 1.74
N MET A 109 0.84 2.33 2.52
CA MET A 109 -0.36 3.05 2.07
C MET A 109 -0.07 4.52 1.76
N HIS A 110 0.75 5.19 2.58
CA HIS A 110 1.13 6.58 2.33
C HIS A 110 1.96 6.71 1.05
N SER A 111 2.97 5.86 0.87
CA SER A 111 3.80 5.82 -0.35
C SER A 111 2.95 5.54 -1.58
N SER A 112 2.04 4.58 -1.52
CA SER A 112 1.13 4.25 -2.63
C SER A 112 0.30 5.45 -3.08
N ARG A 113 -0.23 6.25 -2.13
CA ARG A 113 -1.00 7.46 -2.47
C ARG A 113 -0.16 8.55 -3.15
N GLN A 114 1.06 8.76 -2.67
CA GLN A 114 1.97 9.72 -3.31
C GLN A 114 2.32 9.29 -4.74
N ASN A 115 2.55 8.01 -4.95
CA ASN A 115 2.87 7.46 -6.25
C ASN A 115 1.71 7.64 -7.26
N GLU A 116 0.45 7.54 -6.81
CA GLU A 116 -0.71 7.83 -7.65
C GLU A 116 -0.70 9.27 -8.16
N TYR A 117 -0.43 10.25 -7.30
CA TYR A 117 -0.35 11.65 -7.73
C TYR A 117 0.81 11.89 -8.69
N LEU A 118 1.96 11.24 -8.49
CA LEU A 118 3.10 11.33 -9.41
C LEU A 118 2.79 10.68 -10.76
N ALA A 119 2.08 9.56 -10.78
CA ALA A 119 1.65 8.91 -12.01
C ALA A 119 0.59 9.75 -12.76
N ASP A 120 -0.32 10.42 -12.04
CA ASP A 120 -1.27 11.36 -12.61
C ASP A 120 -0.58 12.58 -13.23
N GLU A 121 0.39 13.15 -12.53
CA GLU A 121 1.21 14.25 -13.04
C GLU A 121 2.03 13.83 -14.27
N PHE A 122 2.55 12.62 -14.29
CA PHE A 122 3.23 12.08 -15.45
C PHE A 122 2.28 11.99 -16.67
N ALA A 123 1.07 11.46 -16.48
CA ALA A 123 0.07 11.38 -17.53
C ALA A 123 -0.36 12.78 -18.03
N PHE A 124 -0.50 13.74 -17.11
CA PHE A 124 -0.76 15.15 -17.45
C PHE A 124 0.36 15.75 -18.29
N ASN A 125 1.62 15.57 -17.90
CA ASN A 125 2.79 16.06 -18.63
C ASN A 125 2.94 15.41 -20.03
N CYS A 126 2.39 14.21 -20.21
CA CYS A 126 2.27 13.56 -21.53
C CYS A 126 1.10 14.11 -22.38
N GLY A 127 0.33 15.06 -21.88
CA GLY A 127 -0.82 15.66 -22.58
C GLY A 127 -2.14 14.90 -22.43
N TYR A 128 -2.23 13.92 -21.51
CA TYR A 128 -3.41 13.07 -21.33
C TYR A 128 -4.23 13.41 -20.06
N GLY A 129 -4.04 14.57 -19.45
CA GLY A 129 -4.72 14.94 -18.21
C GLY A 129 -6.24 14.91 -18.31
N GLN A 130 -6.82 15.43 -19.41
CA GLN A 130 -8.27 15.45 -19.60
C GLN A 130 -8.86 14.04 -19.79
N GLY A 131 -8.17 13.19 -20.55
CA GLY A 131 -8.56 11.79 -20.72
C GLY A 131 -8.52 11.01 -19.40
N LEU A 132 -7.53 11.31 -18.53
CA LEU A 132 -7.42 10.72 -17.21
C LEU A 132 -8.56 11.16 -16.29
N ILE A 133 -8.92 12.44 -16.26
CA ILE A 133 -10.09 12.96 -15.54
C ILE A 133 -11.37 12.24 -15.99
N SER A 134 -11.57 12.11 -17.31
CA SER A 134 -12.72 11.37 -17.86
C SER A 134 -12.77 9.91 -17.41
N THR A 135 -11.61 9.26 -17.36
CA THR A 135 -11.47 7.89 -16.86
C THR A 135 -11.84 7.79 -15.37
N LEU A 136 -11.29 8.67 -14.53
CA LEU A 136 -11.57 8.71 -13.10
C LEU A 136 -13.05 8.96 -12.80
N HIS A 137 -13.73 9.80 -13.59
CA HIS A 137 -15.19 9.98 -13.50
C HIS A 137 -15.97 8.70 -13.81
N SER A 138 -15.51 7.89 -14.76
CA SER A 138 -16.15 6.62 -15.13
C SER A 138 -16.08 5.58 -14.00
N PHE A 139 -15.05 5.63 -13.16
CA PHE A 139 -14.87 4.75 -11.99
C PHE A 139 -15.54 5.23 -10.71
N ARG A 140 -16.11 6.44 -10.68
CA ARG A 140 -16.70 7.07 -9.49
C ARG A 140 -17.92 6.32 -8.91
N GLY A 141 -18.52 5.40 -9.64
CA GLY A 141 -19.74 4.67 -9.26
C GLY A 141 -19.53 3.47 -8.34
N ASP A 142 -18.33 2.92 -8.22
CA ASP A 142 -18.06 1.61 -7.57
C ASP A 142 -17.41 1.72 -6.16
N GLY A 143 -17.31 2.93 -5.59
CA GLY A 143 -16.62 3.15 -4.32
C GLY A 143 -17.42 2.72 -3.09
N SER A 144 -16.94 1.73 -2.36
CA SER A 144 -17.39 1.44 -0.99
C SER A 144 -17.16 2.67 -0.08
N ARG A 145 -18.25 3.27 0.39
CA ARG A 145 -18.21 4.46 1.26
C ARG A 145 -17.95 4.05 2.70
N GLY A 146 -16.78 4.38 3.22
CA GLY A 146 -16.44 4.21 4.64
C GLY A 146 -14.98 4.50 4.95
N LEU A 147 -14.69 4.98 6.17
CA LEU A 147 -13.34 5.32 6.61
C LEU A 147 -12.36 4.16 6.45
N TRP A 148 -12.82 2.94 6.76
CA TRP A 148 -12.00 1.72 6.65
C TRP A 148 -11.80 1.29 5.20
N ALA A 149 -12.78 1.50 4.33
CA ALA A 149 -12.67 1.24 2.91
C ALA A 149 -11.65 2.19 2.25
N ASN A 150 -11.68 3.48 2.63
CA ASN A 150 -10.71 4.47 2.15
C ASN A 150 -9.28 4.20 2.67
N LEU A 151 -9.14 3.67 3.89
CA LEU A 151 -7.85 3.25 4.42
C LEU A 151 -7.34 1.97 3.75
N ALA A 152 -8.23 1.09 3.35
CA ALA A 152 -7.90 -0.16 2.65
C ALA A 152 -7.73 0.01 1.15
N ALA A 153 -8.27 1.08 0.55
CA ALA A 153 -8.11 1.35 -0.87
C ALA A 153 -6.63 1.64 -1.18
N SER A 154 -6.06 0.91 -2.11
CA SER A 154 -4.70 1.13 -2.60
C SER A 154 -4.55 2.47 -3.34
N HIS A 155 -5.67 3.02 -3.83
CA HIS A 155 -5.73 4.28 -4.57
C HIS A 155 -6.42 5.37 -3.74
N PRO A 156 -5.96 6.65 -3.79
CA PRO A 156 -6.69 7.79 -3.25
C PRO A 156 -8.07 7.92 -3.89
N GLU A 157 -8.99 8.58 -3.19
CA GLU A 157 -10.31 8.88 -3.76
C GLU A 157 -10.17 9.61 -5.10
N SER A 158 -10.94 9.17 -6.10
CA SER A 158 -10.92 9.75 -7.45
C SER A 158 -11.14 11.26 -7.43
N ASP A 159 -11.94 11.78 -6.48
CA ASP A 159 -12.23 13.20 -6.36
C ASP A 159 -11.00 14.04 -6.00
N ASN A 160 -10.13 13.54 -5.13
CA ASN A 160 -8.87 14.22 -4.77
C ASN A 160 -7.89 14.24 -5.95
N ARG A 161 -7.83 13.16 -6.72
CA ARG A 161 -6.98 13.06 -7.92
C ARG A 161 -7.48 14.01 -9.01
N ILE A 162 -8.80 14.04 -9.26
CA ILE A 162 -9.42 14.96 -10.22
C ILE A 162 -9.16 16.42 -9.83
N ALA A 163 -9.33 16.78 -8.55
CA ALA A 163 -9.06 18.13 -8.08
C ALA A 163 -7.61 18.54 -8.31
N LYS A 164 -6.66 17.64 -8.05
CA LYS A 164 -5.22 17.89 -8.29
C LYS A 164 -4.89 18.06 -9.78
N LEU A 165 -5.45 17.22 -10.64
CA LEU A 165 -5.29 17.35 -12.10
C LEU A 165 -5.87 18.66 -12.62
N GLN A 166 -7.03 19.09 -12.11
CA GLN A 166 -7.64 20.39 -12.46
C GLN A 166 -6.78 21.57 -12.00
N GLU A 167 -6.16 21.48 -10.83
CA GLU A 167 -5.21 22.49 -10.36
C GLU A 167 -4.02 22.62 -11.31
N LEU A 168 -3.44 21.48 -11.77
CA LEU A 168 -2.34 21.46 -12.73
C LEU A 168 -2.72 22.05 -14.10
N MET A 169 -3.98 21.92 -14.51
CA MET A 169 -4.47 22.49 -15.78
C MET A 169 -4.68 24.02 -15.73
N ASN A 170 -4.86 24.58 -14.54
CA ASN A 170 -5.15 26.00 -14.35
C ASN A 170 -3.88 26.86 -14.08
N ASN A 171 -2.73 26.18 -13.87
CA ASN A 171 -1.42 26.82 -13.65
C ASN A 171 -0.59 26.81 -14.94
#